data_1d0ac9e604b7feed93859d72b7ff2762
#
_entry.id   1d0ac9e604b7feed93859d72b7ff2762
#
_cell.length_a   1.000
_cell.length_b   1.000
_cell.length_c   1.000
_cell.angle_alpha   90.00
_cell.angle_beta   90.00
_cell.angle_gamma   90.00
#
_symmetry.space_group_name_H-M   'P 1'
#
loop_
_entity.id
_entity.type
_entity.pdbx_description
1 polymer ?
#
loop_
_entity_poly.entity_id
_entity_poly.type
_entity_poly.pdbx_seq_one_letter_code
_entity_poly.pdbx_strand_id
1 'polypeptide(L)'
;LDKATITEVKTVGLGHRVCVDTLTLMERGQGMLVGNSSAFTFLTHAETEHNEYVAARPFRINAGGVHAYAMMPGDRTCYVGELRSGDEVLIVDKDGRTSLATIGRIKTEVRPMLMITAQMETPEGTRTGSVFLQNAETIRLVRPDGTPVSVVALRPGDEVICRADVAGRHFGMRIQENIREI
;
A
#
# COMPACT_ATOMS: atom_id res chain seq x y z
N LEU A 1 8.88 2.62 8.93
CA LEU A 1 7.88 3.53 8.35
C LEU A 1 8.24 4.97 8.61
N ASP A 2 7.96 5.83 7.65
CA ASP A 2 8.13 7.27 7.80
C ASP A 2 7.12 8.00 6.92
N LYS A 3 7.06 9.32 7.05
CA LYS A 3 6.17 10.15 6.24
C LYS A 3 6.81 10.41 4.88
N ALA A 4 5.99 10.44 3.87
CA ALA A 4 6.37 10.85 2.51
C ALA A 4 5.42 11.94 2.05
N THR A 5 5.92 12.83 1.19
CA THR A 5 5.12 13.94 0.66
C THR A 5 4.61 13.58 -0.73
N ILE A 6 3.32 13.69 -0.92
CA ILE A 6 2.67 13.47 -2.22
C ILE A 6 3.15 14.56 -3.19
N THR A 7 3.64 14.16 -4.36
CA THR A 7 4.09 15.08 -5.40
C THR A 7 3.16 15.10 -6.60
N GLU A 8 2.45 14.00 -6.86
CA GLU A 8 1.54 13.91 -7.99
C GLU A 8 0.41 12.93 -7.69
N VAL A 9 -0.79 13.29 -8.12
CA VAL A 9 -1.94 12.38 -8.18
C VAL A 9 -2.49 12.50 -9.59
N LYS A 10 -2.45 11.42 -10.35
CA LYS A 10 -2.76 11.43 -11.79
C LYS A 10 -3.81 10.38 -12.12
N THR A 11 -4.84 10.79 -12.83
CA THR A 11 -5.81 9.87 -13.41
C THR A 11 -5.12 9.09 -14.53
N VAL A 12 -5.27 7.77 -14.49
CA VAL A 12 -4.72 6.88 -15.51
C VAL A 12 -5.83 5.96 -16.03
N GLY A 13 -5.48 5.02 -16.91
CA GLY A 13 -6.45 4.12 -17.49
C GLY A 13 -6.97 3.05 -16.54
N LEU A 14 -7.58 2.02 -17.11
CA LEU A 14 -8.12 0.87 -16.39
C LEU A 14 -6.99 -0.07 -15.99
N GLY A 15 -7.17 -0.73 -14.85
CA GLY A 15 -6.25 -1.75 -14.38
C GLY A 15 -6.98 -2.86 -13.66
N HIS A 16 -6.33 -4.00 -13.53
CA HIS A 16 -6.83 -5.11 -12.73
C HIS A 16 -6.56 -4.80 -11.26
N ARG A 17 -7.60 -4.32 -10.57
CA ARG A 17 -7.55 -3.96 -9.17
C ARG A 17 -7.78 -5.18 -8.30
N VAL A 18 -6.96 -5.34 -7.26
CA VAL A 18 -7.02 -6.45 -6.32
C VAL A 18 -7.52 -5.98 -4.97
N CYS A 19 -8.59 -6.59 -4.46
CA CYS A 19 -8.99 -6.49 -3.06
C CYS A 19 -8.55 -7.74 -2.32
N VAL A 20 -7.95 -7.55 -1.16
CA VAL A 20 -7.56 -8.62 -0.24
C VAL A 20 -8.55 -8.62 0.92
N ASP A 21 -9.32 -9.70 1.05
CA ASP A 21 -10.27 -9.88 2.16
C ASP A 21 -9.67 -10.88 3.14
N THR A 22 -9.47 -10.46 4.40
CA THR A 22 -8.86 -11.28 5.42
C THR A 22 -9.91 -12.01 6.27
N LEU A 23 -9.49 -13.08 6.97
CA LEU A 23 -10.37 -13.80 7.89
C LEU A 23 -10.63 -13.04 9.20
N THR A 24 -9.85 -12.02 9.47
CA THR A 24 -9.96 -11.22 10.70
C THR A 24 -10.32 -9.79 10.38
N LEU A 25 -10.89 -9.11 11.36
CA LEU A 25 -11.20 -7.69 11.25
C LEU A 25 -9.97 -6.87 11.56
N MET A 26 -9.74 -5.83 10.78
CA MET A 26 -8.66 -4.87 11.02
C MET A 26 -9.20 -3.63 11.71
N GLU A 27 -8.30 -2.91 12.36
CA GLU A 27 -8.60 -1.69 13.08
C GLU A 27 -8.16 -0.46 12.30
N ARG A 28 -8.68 0.69 12.69
CA ARG A 28 -8.27 1.97 12.12
C ARG A 28 -6.77 2.18 12.28
N GLY A 29 -6.12 2.61 11.21
CA GLY A 29 -4.66 2.76 11.15
C GLY A 29 -3.92 1.55 10.62
N GLN A 30 -4.62 0.45 10.33
CA GLN A 30 -4.02 -0.78 9.82
C GLN A 30 -4.23 -0.97 8.33
N GLY A 31 -3.28 -1.61 7.68
CA GLY A 31 -3.36 -1.95 6.27
C GLY A 31 -2.17 -2.76 5.79
N MET A 32 -1.94 -2.72 4.50
CA MET A 32 -0.81 -3.41 3.84
C MET A 32 0.12 -2.40 3.19
N LEU A 33 1.40 -2.76 3.12
CA LEU A 33 2.39 -1.96 2.39
C LEU A 33 2.46 -2.47 0.95
N VAL A 34 2.11 -1.62 0.01
CA VAL A 34 2.11 -1.94 -1.43
C VAL A 34 2.74 -0.80 -2.23
N GLY A 35 3.29 -1.11 -3.38
CA GLY A 35 3.88 -0.10 -4.26
C GLY A 35 4.35 -0.66 -5.60
N ASN A 36 4.70 0.24 -6.52
CA ASN A 36 5.24 -0.16 -7.82
C ASN A 36 6.65 -0.75 -7.72
N SER A 37 7.37 -0.41 -6.66
CA SER A 37 8.69 -0.92 -6.38
C SER A 37 8.70 -1.56 -4.99
N SER A 38 9.46 -2.63 -4.84
CA SER A 38 9.70 -3.23 -3.54
C SER A 38 10.50 -2.32 -2.61
N ALA A 39 11.20 -1.33 -3.18
CA ALA A 39 12.01 -0.38 -2.44
C ALA A 39 11.21 0.81 -1.89
N PHE A 40 9.97 0.98 -2.31
CA PHE A 40 9.14 2.10 -1.84
C PHE A 40 7.67 1.66 -1.84
N THR A 41 7.11 1.50 -0.64
CA THR A 41 5.73 1.04 -0.48
C THR A 41 4.91 2.03 0.34
N PHE A 42 3.62 2.06 0.06
CA PHE A 42 2.64 2.94 0.71
C PHE A 42 1.76 2.10 1.63
N LEU A 43 1.42 2.65 2.79
CA LEU A 43 0.47 1.98 3.69
C LEU A 43 -0.96 2.24 3.18
N THR A 44 -1.55 1.21 2.59
CA THR A 44 -2.94 1.25 2.12
C THR A 44 -3.85 0.79 3.25
N HIS A 45 -4.79 1.65 3.61
CA HIS A 45 -5.64 1.47 4.79
C HIS A 45 -6.74 0.43 4.54
N ALA A 46 -7.02 -0.38 5.55
CA ALA A 46 -8.19 -1.26 5.52
C ALA A 46 -9.48 -0.44 5.46
N GLU A 47 -10.54 -1.01 4.88
CA GLU A 47 -11.81 -0.29 4.70
C GLU A 47 -12.65 -0.30 5.98
N THR A 48 -12.08 0.28 7.04
CA THR A 48 -12.71 0.35 8.37
C THR A 48 -13.72 1.47 8.51
N GLU A 49 -13.68 2.45 7.60
CA GLU A 49 -14.48 3.67 7.71
C GLU A 49 -15.84 3.51 7.04
N HIS A 50 -16.87 4.05 7.67
CA HIS A 50 -18.19 4.18 7.08
C HIS A 50 -18.27 5.43 6.21
N ASN A 51 -19.07 5.36 5.16
CA ASN A 51 -19.56 6.56 4.50
C ASN A 51 -21.05 6.40 4.25
N GLU A 52 -21.67 7.46 3.72
CA GLU A 52 -23.11 7.55 3.50
C GLU A 52 -23.65 6.45 2.57
N TYR A 53 -22.80 5.95 1.66
CA TYR A 53 -23.23 5.05 0.58
C TYR A 53 -22.68 3.64 0.71
N VAL A 54 -21.60 3.45 1.46
CA VAL A 54 -20.88 2.18 1.53
C VAL A 54 -20.63 1.80 2.99
N ALA A 55 -21.08 0.62 3.37
CA ALA A 55 -20.80 0.05 4.69
C ALA A 55 -19.31 -0.23 4.83
N ALA A 56 -18.80 -0.14 6.06
CA ALA A 56 -17.43 -0.51 6.35
C ALA A 56 -17.19 -1.99 6.05
N ARG A 57 -15.98 -2.29 5.57
CA ARG A 57 -15.50 -3.65 5.34
C ARG A 57 -14.16 -3.83 6.05
N PRO A 58 -14.15 -3.96 7.39
CA PRO A 58 -12.90 -3.99 8.16
C PRO A 58 -11.99 -5.17 7.82
N PHE A 59 -12.45 -6.09 7.02
CA PHE A 59 -11.68 -7.23 6.52
C PHE A 59 -11.01 -6.97 5.16
N ARG A 60 -11.28 -5.82 4.52
CA ARG A 60 -10.85 -5.57 3.13
C ARG A 60 -9.74 -4.54 3.04
N ILE A 61 -8.73 -4.84 2.21
CA ILE A 61 -7.72 -3.88 1.80
C ILE A 61 -7.70 -3.82 0.27
N ASN A 62 -7.79 -2.62 -0.28
CA ASN A 62 -7.55 -2.40 -1.70
C ASN A 62 -6.04 -2.36 -1.93
N ALA A 63 -5.50 -3.41 -2.53
CA ALA A 63 -4.06 -3.60 -2.66
C ALA A 63 -3.49 -3.07 -3.99
N GLY A 64 -4.27 -2.30 -4.73
CA GLY A 64 -3.83 -1.73 -6.00
C GLY A 64 -3.89 -2.70 -7.16
N GLY A 65 -2.97 -2.56 -8.11
CA GLY A 65 -2.96 -3.37 -9.32
C GLY A 65 -2.21 -4.70 -9.17
N VAL A 66 -2.51 -5.64 -10.05
CA VAL A 66 -1.90 -6.98 -10.03
C VAL A 66 -0.37 -6.96 -10.12
N HIS A 67 0.21 -5.92 -10.74
CA HIS A 67 1.65 -5.79 -10.94
C HIS A 67 2.39 -5.28 -9.71
N ALA A 68 1.67 -4.74 -8.72
CA ALA A 68 2.27 -4.12 -7.54
C ALA A 68 2.97 -5.16 -6.65
N TYR A 69 3.95 -4.69 -5.90
CA TYR A 69 4.57 -5.47 -4.84
C TYR A 69 3.83 -5.25 -3.53
N ALA A 70 3.64 -6.32 -2.78
CA ALA A 70 3.18 -6.27 -1.40
C ALA A 70 4.29 -6.76 -0.48
N MET A 71 4.48 -6.07 0.64
CA MET A 71 5.38 -6.54 1.70
C MET A 71 4.72 -7.72 2.40
N MET A 72 5.49 -8.80 2.54
CA MET A 72 5.05 -10.06 3.12
C MET A 72 5.80 -10.37 4.41
N PRO A 73 5.30 -11.31 5.23
CA PRO A 73 6.03 -11.72 6.43
C PRO A 73 7.45 -12.20 6.11
N GLY A 74 8.39 -11.94 7.01
CA GLY A 74 9.78 -12.36 6.86
C GLY A 74 10.59 -11.48 5.92
N ASP A 75 10.24 -10.23 5.80
CA ASP A 75 10.96 -9.24 4.97
C ASP A 75 11.02 -9.67 3.49
N ARG A 76 9.98 -10.31 3.02
CA ARG A 76 9.82 -10.74 1.63
C ARG A 76 8.80 -9.86 0.94
N THR A 77 8.78 -9.94 -0.39
CA THR A 77 7.75 -9.30 -1.22
C THR A 77 7.17 -10.33 -2.18
N CYS A 78 5.96 -10.07 -2.64
CA CYS A 78 5.37 -10.80 -3.75
C CYS A 78 4.59 -9.83 -4.62
N TYR A 79 4.24 -10.24 -5.81
CA TYR A 79 3.27 -9.48 -6.60
C TYR A 79 1.88 -9.62 -6.00
N VAL A 80 1.15 -8.52 -5.94
CA VAL A 80 -0.23 -8.54 -5.45
C VAL A 80 -1.08 -9.57 -6.21
N GLY A 81 -0.85 -9.69 -7.51
CA GLY A 81 -1.56 -10.67 -8.33
C GLY A 81 -1.27 -12.14 -8.01
N GLU A 82 -0.22 -12.42 -7.22
CA GLU A 82 0.13 -13.77 -6.79
C GLU A 82 -0.57 -14.21 -5.51
N LEU A 83 -1.19 -13.29 -4.80
CA LEU A 83 -1.86 -13.60 -3.54
C LEU A 83 -3.07 -14.52 -3.76
N ARG A 84 -3.25 -15.47 -2.87
CA ARG A 84 -4.33 -16.46 -2.93
C ARG A 84 -4.97 -16.66 -1.56
N SER A 85 -6.20 -17.13 -1.57
CA SER A 85 -6.88 -17.56 -0.34
C SER A 85 -6.02 -18.57 0.40
N GLY A 86 -5.91 -18.39 1.72
CA GLY A 86 -5.07 -19.21 2.57
C GLY A 86 -3.67 -18.68 2.80
N ASP A 87 -3.20 -17.74 1.99
CA ASP A 87 -1.90 -17.10 2.20
C ASP A 87 -1.96 -16.18 3.41
N GLU A 88 -0.83 -16.04 4.10
CA GLU A 88 -0.67 -15.03 5.14
C GLU A 88 -0.11 -13.75 4.56
N VAL A 89 -0.65 -12.61 5.00
CA VAL A 89 -0.17 -11.29 4.64
C VAL A 89 0.28 -10.52 5.87
N LEU A 90 1.18 -9.57 5.65
CA LEU A 90 1.67 -8.70 6.70
C LEU A 90 0.71 -7.51 6.83
N ILE A 91 0.16 -7.35 8.02
CA ILE A 91 -0.65 -6.19 8.39
C ILE A 91 0.25 -5.24 9.18
N VAL A 92 0.22 -3.99 8.80
CA VAL A 92 1.07 -2.94 9.40
C VAL A 92 0.18 -1.83 9.91
N ASP A 93 0.46 -1.33 11.10
CA ASP A 93 -0.26 -0.16 11.60
C ASP A 93 0.57 1.13 11.45
N LYS A 94 -0.07 2.25 11.75
CA LYS A 94 0.52 3.59 11.66
C LYS A 94 1.83 3.75 12.44
N ASP A 95 2.03 2.95 13.50
CA ASP A 95 3.22 3.01 14.36
C ASP A 95 4.28 1.99 13.92
N GLY A 96 4.04 1.27 12.84
CA GLY A 96 4.95 0.26 12.33
C GLY A 96 4.83 -1.10 13.01
N ARG A 97 3.83 -1.29 13.88
CA ARG A 97 3.57 -2.60 14.47
C ARG A 97 3.04 -3.54 13.41
N THR A 98 3.47 -4.78 13.46
CA THR A 98 3.10 -5.78 12.48
C THR A 98 2.29 -6.91 13.12
N SER A 99 1.41 -7.48 12.32
CA SER A 99 0.68 -8.69 12.65
C SER A 99 0.44 -9.49 11.37
N LEU A 100 -0.05 -10.71 11.52
CA LEU A 100 -0.35 -11.58 10.38
C LEU A 100 -1.86 -11.72 10.24
N ALA A 101 -2.33 -11.77 9.00
CA ALA A 101 -3.70 -12.10 8.69
C ALA A 101 -3.73 -13.11 7.57
N THR A 102 -4.69 -14.01 7.63
CA THR A 102 -4.91 -15.01 6.57
C THR A 102 -5.90 -14.47 5.57
N ILE A 103 -5.58 -14.59 4.29
CA ILE A 103 -6.48 -14.20 3.20
C ILE A 103 -7.63 -15.20 3.13
N GLY A 104 -8.86 -14.68 3.18
CA GLY A 104 -10.06 -15.48 2.95
C GLY A 104 -10.52 -15.43 1.50
N ARG A 105 -10.28 -14.31 0.82
CA ARG A 105 -10.76 -14.12 -0.56
C ARG A 105 -9.91 -13.05 -1.25
N ILE A 106 -9.65 -13.27 -2.54
CA ILE A 106 -9.09 -12.27 -3.44
C ILE A 106 -10.15 -11.91 -4.48
N LYS A 107 -10.38 -10.61 -4.67
CA LYS A 107 -11.25 -10.12 -5.73
C LYS A 107 -10.43 -9.28 -6.69
N THR A 108 -10.39 -9.70 -7.94
CA THR A 108 -9.70 -8.94 -9.00
C THR A 108 -10.73 -8.46 -10.01
N GLU A 109 -10.80 -7.16 -10.20
CA GLU A 109 -11.77 -6.54 -11.09
C GLU A 109 -11.12 -5.40 -11.86
N VAL A 110 -11.55 -5.17 -13.09
CA VAL A 110 -11.09 -4.04 -13.88
C VAL A 110 -11.74 -2.77 -13.37
N ARG A 111 -10.93 -1.79 -13.01
CA ARG A 111 -11.37 -0.51 -12.43
C ARG A 111 -10.50 0.64 -12.92
N PRO A 112 -11.06 1.88 -12.96
CA PRO A 112 -10.24 3.06 -13.21
C PRO A 112 -9.27 3.29 -12.06
N MET A 113 -8.04 3.69 -12.38
CA MET A 113 -6.95 3.80 -11.43
C MET A 113 -6.42 5.23 -11.34
N LEU A 114 -5.82 5.53 -10.20
CA LEU A 114 -4.98 6.71 -9.97
C LEU A 114 -3.55 6.26 -9.80
N MET A 115 -2.61 7.02 -10.35
CA MET A 115 -1.19 6.90 -10.03
C MET A 115 -0.84 7.97 -8.99
N ILE A 116 -0.31 7.54 -7.86
CA ILE A 116 0.07 8.41 -6.76
C ILE A 116 1.58 8.33 -6.60
N THR A 117 2.24 9.47 -6.63
CA THR A 117 3.70 9.58 -6.48
C THR A 117 4.03 10.37 -5.24
N ALA A 118 5.04 9.92 -4.51
CA ALA A 118 5.50 10.57 -3.27
C ALA A 118 7.01 10.54 -3.16
N GLN A 119 7.54 11.46 -2.35
CA GLN A 119 8.96 11.56 -2.03
C GLN A 119 9.17 11.44 -0.53
N MET A 120 10.24 10.77 -0.15
CA MET A 120 10.67 10.63 1.24
C MET A 120 12.13 11.02 1.35
N GLU A 121 12.44 11.85 2.33
CA GLU A 121 13.84 12.15 2.69
C GLU A 121 14.37 11.03 3.55
N THR A 122 15.53 10.49 3.18
CA THR A 122 16.23 9.46 3.94
C THR A 122 17.67 9.90 4.21
N PRO A 123 18.38 9.26 5.15
CA PRO A 123 19.80 9.56 5.36
C PRO A 123 20.65 9.40 4.11
N GLU A 124 20.18 8.66 3.13
CA GLU A 124 20.89 8.39 1.88
C GLU A 124 20.38 9.25 0.72
N GLY A 125 19.55 10.24 1.00
CA GLY A 125 18.99 11.16 0.03
C GLY A 125 17.50 10.97 -0.19
N THR A 126 16.96 11.68 -1.16
CA THR A 126 15.55 11.62 -1.52
C THR A 126 15.23 10.33 -2.25
N ARG A 127 14.16 9.67 -1.80
CA ARG A 127 13.58 8.51 -2.48
C ARG A 127 12.24 8.89 -3.06
N THR A 128 11.94 8.38 -4.23
CA THR A 128 10.67 8.60 -4.91
C THR A 128 10.03 7.26 -5.21
N GLY A 129 8.74 7.16 -4.99
CA GLY A 129 7.98 5.96 -5.29
C GLY A 129 6.58 6.28 -5.73
N SER A 130 5.92 5.30 -6.32
CA SER A 130 4.55 5.43 -6.77
C SER A 130 3.74 4.17 -6.46
N VAL A 131 2.42 4.35 -6.48
CA VAL A 131 1.46 3.27 -6.33
C VAL A 131 0.26 3.56 -7.21
N PHE A 132 -0.32 2.52 -7.79
CA PHE A 132 -1.61 2.62 -8.47
C PHE A 132 -2.69 2.13 -7.53
N LEU A 133 -3.71 2.94 -7.30
CA LEU A 133 -4.86 2.57 -6.49
C LEU A 133 -6.14 2.90 -7.24
N GLN A 134 -7.22 2.22 -6.88
CA GLN A 134 -8.51 2.46 -7.51
C GLN A 134 -8.95 3.91 -7.27
N ASN A 135 -9.47 4.52 -8.32
CA ASN A 135 -10.03 5.88 -8.24
C ASN A 135 -11.44 5.82 -7.64
N ALA A 136 -11.50 5.76 -6.32
CA ALA A 136 -12.76 5.71 -5.58
C ALA A 136 -12.59 6.29 -4.17
N GLU A 137 -13.65 6.88 -3.63
CA GLU A 137 -13.62 7.55 -2.33
C GLU A 137 -13.30 6.63 -1.17
N THR A 138 -13.65 5.36 -1.28
CA THR A 138 -13.45 4.38 -0.19
C THR A 138 -12.03 3.86 -0.11
N ILE A 139 -11.18 4.20 -1.05
CA ILE A 139 -9.77 3.77 -1.09
C ILE A 139 -8.93 4.81 -0.39
N ARG A 140 -8.16 4.39 0.62
CA ARG A 140 -7.48 5.32 1.53
C ARG A 140 -6.04 4.94 1.77
N LEU A 141 -5.21 5.96 1.91
CA LEU A 141 -3.87 5.87 2.49
C LEU A 141 -3.94 6.31 3.96
N VAL A 142 -2.81 6.30 4.63
CA VAL A 142 -2.73 6.63 6.07
C VAL A 142 -1.88 7.89 6.24
N ARG A 143 -2.43 8.89 6.92
CA ARG A 143 -1.68 10.11 7.28
C ARG A 143 -0.70 9.82 8.42
N PRO A 144 0.31 10.67 8.62
CA PRO A 144 1.27 10.48 9.72
C PRO A 144 0.64 10.36 11.10
N ASP A 145 -0.52 11.00 11.33
CA ASP A 145 -1.25 10.89 12.60
C ASP A 145 -2.07 9.58 12.71
N GLY A 146 -2.02 8.73 11.70
CA GLY A 146 -2.74 7.46 11.67
C GLY A 146 -4.15 7.53 11.12
N THR A 147 -4.65 8.71 10.76
CA THR A 147 -5.99 8.84 10.18
C THR A 147 -5.99 8.46 8.71
N PRO A 148 -7.06 7.83 8.22
CA PRO A 148 -7.17 7.52 6.80
C PRO A 148 -7.51 8.76 5.97
N VAL A 149 -6.98 8.80 4.75
CA VAL A 149 -7.29 9.85 3.78
C VAL A 149 -7.68 9.21 2.44
N SER A 150 -8.81 9.62 1.89
CA SER A 150 -9.26 9.12 0.59
C SER A 150 -8.29 9.54 -0.51
N VAL A 151 -8.01 8.60 -1.42
CA VAL A 151 -7.12 8.88 -2.56
C VAL A 151 -7.66 9.98 -3.46
N VAL A 152 -8.97 10.16 -3.53
CA VAL A 152 -9.58 11.22 -4.34
C VAL A 152 -9.46 12.60 -3.69
N ALA A 153 -9.13 12.66 -2.41
CA ALA A 153 -8.91 13.90 -1.67
C ALA A 153 -7.43 14.29 -1.58
N LEU A 154 -6.52 13.42 -2.00
CA LEU A 154 -5.08 13.71 -1.95
C LEU A 154 -4.69 14.83 -2.90
N ARG A 155 -3.77 15.67 -2.44
CA ARG A 155 -3.20 16.78 -3.20
C ARG A 155 -1.69 16.78 -3.04
N PRO A 156 -0.93 17.30 -4.01
CA PRO A 156 0.50 17.55 -3.81
C PRO A 156 0.74 18.35 -2.54
N GLY A 157 1.71 17.93 -1.75
CA GLY A 157 2.01 18.52 -0.44
C GLY A 157 1.43 17.75 0.75
N ASP A 158 0.41 16.92 0.53
CA ASP A 158 -0.10 16.06 1.59
C ASP A 158 0.94 15.03 2.00
N GLU A 159 0.88 14.62 3.27
CA GLU A 159 1.81 13.60 3.80
C GLU A 159 1.08 12.30 4.08
N VAL A 160 1.74 11.20 3.76
CA VAL A 160 1.24 9.83 4.01
C VAL A 160 2.36 8.95 4.52
N ILE A 161 1.99 7.85 5.18
CA ILE A 161 2.97 6.88 5.68
C ILE A 161 3.42 5.96 4.55
N CYS A 162 4.74 5.86 4.40
CA CYS A 162 5.38 4.98 3.45
C CYS A 162 6.55 4.26 4.10
N ARG A 163 7.07 3.24 3.43
CA ARG A 163 8.31 2.58 3.80
C ARG A 163 9.26 2.65 2.60
N ALA A 164 10.40 3.28 2.78
CA ALA A 164 11.48 3.25 1.81
C ALA A 164 12.54 2.26 2.28
N ASP A 165 13.01 1.44 1.36
CA ASP A 165 14.08 0.50 1.63
C ASP A 165 15.41 1.24 1.54
N VAL A 166 16.28 0.99 2.52
CA VAL A 166 17.57 1.66 2.63
C VAL A 166 18.66 0.67 2.25
N ALA A 167 19.58 1.08 1.37
CA ALA A 167 20.68 0.22 0.94
C ALA A 167 21.49 -0.30 2.14
N GLY A 168 21.91 -1.57 2.08
CA GLY A 168 22.67 -2.20 3.14
C GLY A 168 21.85 -2.81 4.26
N ARG A 169 20.54 -2.69 4.26
CA ARG A 169 19.66 -3.33 5.26
C ARG A 169 19.60 -4.83 5.16
N HIS A 170 19.85 -5.35 3.99
CA HIS A 170 19.59 -6.75 3.67
C HIS A 170 20.92 -7.53 3.59
N PHE A 171 21.46 -7.82 4.65
CA PHE A 171 22.58 -8.69 5.01
C PHE A 171 23.02 -9.70 3.94
N GLY A 172 23.38 -9.28 2.74
CA GLY A 172 23.87 -10.18 1.71
C GLY A 172 22.83 -11.11 1.09
N MET A 173 21.63 -11.14 1.62
CA MET A 173 20.52 -11.90 1.04
C MET A 173 19.92 -11.20 -0.17
N ARG A 174 20.19 -9.93 -0.28
CA ARG A 174 19.76 -9.11 -1.40
C ARG A 174 20.98 -8.68 -2.19
N ILE A 175 21.03 -9.12 -3.44
CA ILE A 175 22.06 -8.67 -4.35
C ILE A 175 21.78 -7.21 -4.68
N GLN A 176 22.83 -6.38 -4.57
CA GLN A 176 22.73 -5.00 -5.03
C GLN A 176 22.74 -4.99 -6.55
N GLU A 177 21.59 -5.06 -7.12
CA GLU A 177 21.41 -4.93 -8.55
C GLU A 177 21.01 -3.50 -8.87
N ASN A 178 21.42 -3.04 -10.03
CA ASN A 178 21.01 -1.76 -10.55
C ASN A 178 19.61 -1.89 -11.15
N ILE A 179 18.65 -2.26 -10.32
CA ILE A 179 17.26 -2.40 -10.74
C ILE A 179 16.57 -1.07 -10.55
N ARG A 180 15.89 -0.63 -11.59
CA ARG A 180 15.10 0.58 -11.56
C ARG A 180 13.67 0.27 -11.93
N GLU A 181 12.80 0.41 -10.95
CA GLU A 181 11.36 0.20 -11.12
C GLU A 181 10.63 1.53 -10.90
N ILE A 182 9.89 1.95 -11.89
CA ILE A 182 9.18 3.23 -11.88
C ILE A 182 7.68 3.00 -11.92
#